data_418a418dbc29c57fb439213d828292cb
#
_entry.id   418a418dbc29c57fb439213d828292cb
#
_cell.length_a   1.000
_cell.length_b   1.000
_cell.length_c   1.000
_cell.angle_alpha   90.00
_cell.angle_beta   90.00
_cell.angle_gamma   90.00
#
_symmetry.space_group_name_H-M   'P 1'
#
loop_
_entity.id
_entity.type
_entity.pdbx_description
1 polymer ?
#
loop_
_entity_poly.entity_id
_entity_poly.type
_entity_poly.pdbx_seq_one_letter_code
_entity_poly.pdbx_strand_id
1 'polypeptide(L)'
;MLFSASAWGTAVASHFDMFVVYRIVGGVGIGLASALSPLYIAEVSPAEKRGRFVAVNQLTIVIGVLAAQLINLMIAEPVEPGATQQMIVDSWNGQMGWRWMFGAELVPALAFLVLMFFVPESPRWLMKAGKPERARAALERIGSADYADRILREIAHTLEKDNNKVSYGALLAPQVKPIVIIGMVLAIFQQWCGINVIFNYAQEIFASAGFDINS
;
A
#
# COMPACT_ATOMS: atom_id res chain seq x y z
N MET A 1 0.19 -11.26 -5.44
CA MET A 1 1.28 -12.26 -5.50
C MET A 1 2.53 -11.83 -4.73
N LEU A 2 3.13 -10.65 -4.99
CA LEU A 2 4.35 -10.22 -4.27
C LEU A 2 4.16 -10.18 -2.74
N PHE A 3 3.05 -9.66 -2.25
CA PHE A 3 2.72 -9.64 -0.82
C PHE A 3 2.65 -11.03 -0.21
N SER A 4 1.92 -11.94 -0.87
CA SER A 4 1.76 -13.31 -0.36
C SER A 4 3.09 -14.07 -0.36
N ALA A 5 3.91 -13.88 -1.41
CA ALA A 5 5.25 -14.47 -1.48
C ALA A 5 6.17 -13.92 -0.40
N SER A 6 6.13 -12.59 -0.16
CA SER A 6 6.90 -11.93 0.89
C SER A 6 6.49 -12.41 2.28
N ALA A 7 5.19 -12.39 2.60
CA ALA A 7 4.69 -12.79 3.91
C ALA A 7 5.03 -14.26 4.22
N TRP A 8 4.78 -15.16 3.27
CA TRP A 8 5.12 -16.58 3.43
C TRP A 8 6.62 -16.79 3.58
N GLY A 9 7.41 -16.21 2.64
CA GLY A 9 8.86 -16.39 2.64
C GLY A 9 9.54 -15.81 3.88
N THR A 10 9.05 -14.68 4.40
CA THR A 10 9.55 -14.07 5.62
C THR A 10 9.24 -14.95 6.85
N ALA A 11 8.04 -15.52 6.95
CA ALA A 11 7.63 -16.37 8.05
C ALA A 11 8.46 -17.68 8.14
N VAL A 12 8.83 -18.27 6.97
CA VAL A 12 9.58 -19.53 6.90
C VAL A 12 11.10 -19.33 6.74
N ALA A 13 11.59 -18.08 6.69
CA ALA A 13 13.00 -17.80 6.51
C ALA A 13 13.84 -18.48 7.63
N SER A 14 14.84 -19.28 7.21
CA SER A 14 15.78 -19.95 8.10
C SER A 14 17.09 -19.18 8.28
N HIS A 15 17.41 -18.26 7.35
CA HIS A 15 18.60 -17.44 7.36
C HIS A 15 18.24 -15.96 7.19
N PHE A 16 19.06 -15.08 7.77
CA PHE A 16 18.86 -13.64 7.72
C PHE A 16 18.82 -13.10 6.28
N ASP A 17 19.70 -13.57 5.40
CA ASP A 17 19.74 -13.14 4.01
C ASP A 17 18.42 -13.45 3.27
N MET A 18 17.84 -14.61 3.54
CA MET A 18 16.56 -15.05 3.00
C MET A 18 15.42 -14.15 3.48
N PHE A 19 15.41 -13.81 4.77
CA PHE A 19 14.49 -12.84 5.35
C PHE A 19 14.58 -11.48 4.63
N VAL A 20 15.79 -10.94 4.45
CA VAL A 20 16.02 -9.65 3.78
C VAL A 20 15.52 -9.68 2.34
N VAL A 21 15.81 -10.73 1.59
CA VAL A 21 15.34 -10.87 0.19
C VAL A 21 13.81 -10.82 0.12
N TYR A 22 13.10 -11.57 0.96
CA TYR A 22 11.64 -11.56 0.97
C TYR A 22 11.08 -10.21 1.42
N ARG A 23 11.74 -9.50 2.34
CA ARG A 23 11.35 -8.12 2.73
C ARG A 23 11.54 -7.12 1.59
N ILE A 24 12.60 -7.26 0.78
CA ILE A 24 12.78 -6.44 -0.43
C ILE A 24 11.66 -6.71 -1.43
N VAL A 25 11.29 -7.98 -1.67
CA VAL A 25 10.16 -8.35 -2.54
C VAL A 25 8.86 -7.73 -2.04
N GLY A 26 8.63 -7.76 -0.72
CA GLY A 26 7.48 -7.11 -0.09
C GLY A 26 7.49 -5.59 -0.29
N GLY A 27 8.64 -4.96 -0.11
CA GLY A 27 8.83 -3.52 -0.34
C GLY A 27 8.50 -3.09 -1.76
N VAL A 28 8.93 -3.85 -2.76
CA VAL A 28 8.54 -3.63 -4.16
C VAL A 28 7.02 -3.74 -4.33
N GLY A 29 6.40 -4.75 -3.72
CA GLY A 29 4.94 -4.92 -3.72
C GLY A 29 4.21 -3.71 -3.11
N ILE A 30 4.68 -3.22 -1.96
CA ILE A 30 4.13 -2.03 -1.28
C ILE A 30 4.27 -0.79 -2.17
N GLY A 31 5.44 -0.56 -2.75
CA GLY A 31 5.68 0.58 -3.64
C GLY A 31 4.73 0.60 -4.84
N LEU A 32 4.55 -0.55 -5.50
CA LEU A 32 3.61 -0.69 -6.61
C LEU A 32 2.16 -0.44 -6.17
N ALA A 33 1.72 -1.05 -5.07
CA ALA A 33 0.35 -0.89 -4.58
C ALA A 33 0.05 0.54 -4.15
N SER A 34 0.99 1.20 -3.47
CA SER A 34 0.85 2.59 -3.03
C SER A 34 0.69 3.59 -4.19
N ALA A 35 1.32 3.30 -5.34
CA ALA A 35 1.17 4.11 -6.53
C ALA A 35 -0.11 3.76 -7.33
N LEU A 36 -0.38 2.46 -7.50
CA LEU A 36 -1.45 1.99 -8.37
C LEU A 36 -2.84 2.12 -7.74
N SER A 37 -2.98 1.95 -6.42
CA SER A 37 -4.29 2.00 -5.76
C SER A 37 -4.98 3.36 -5.89
N PRO A 38 -4.33 4.50 -5.56
CA PRO A 38 -4.95 5.82 -5.75
C PRO A 38 -5.20 6.13 -7.23
N LEU A 39 -4.30 5.70 -8.11
CA LEU A 39 -4.45 5.89 -9.56
C LEU A 39 -5.69 5.16 -10.08
N TYR A 40 -5.84 3.88 -9.74
CA TYR A 40 -6.99 3.08 -10.13
C TYR A 40 -8.30 3.69 -9.60
N ILE A 41 -8.33 4.09 -8.32
CA ILE A 41 -9.47 4.76 -7.71
C ILE A 41 -9.80 6.05 -8.48
N ALA A 42 -8.80 6.83 -8.87
CA ALA A 42 -9.00 8.07 -9.61
C ALA A 42 -9.56 7.84 -11.02
N GLU A 43 -9.22 6.73 -11.67
CA GLU A 43 -9.69 6.37 -13.01
C GLU A 43 -11.12 5.81 -13.02
N VAL A 44 -11.50 5.09 -11.97
CA VAL A 44 -12.79 4.41 -11.86
C VAL A 44 -13.85 5.29 -11.19
N SER A 45 -13.44 6.22 -10.32
CA SER A 45 -14.38 7.04 -9.53
C SER A 45 -14.94 8.22 -10.31
N PRO A 46 -16.24 8.52 -10.13
CA PRO A 46 -16.83 9.77 -10.62
C PRO A 46 -16.09 11.01 -10.08
N ALA A 47 -15.93 12.03 -10.89
CA ALA A 47 -15.15 13.23 -10.56
C ALA A 47 -15.58 13.87 -9.22
N GLU A 48 -16.90 13.93 -8.97
CA GLU A 48 -17.49 14.54 -7.77
C GLU A 48 -17.17 13.75 -6.48
N LYS A 49 -16.92 12.43 -6.60
CA LYS A 49 -16.69 11.53 -5.46
C LYS A 49 -15.22 11.07 -5.33
N ARG A 50 -14.36 11.41 -6.28
CA ARG A 50 -12.96 10.96 -6.35
C ARG A 50 -12.19 11.24 -5.06
N GLY A 51 -12.28 12.47 -4.54
CA GLY A 51 -11.61 12.85 -3.30
C GLY A 51 -12.06 12.01 -2.10
N ARG A 52 -13.36 11.69 -2.02
CA ARG A 52 -13.91 10.85 -0.95
C ARG A 52 -13.37 9.42 -1.04
N PHE A 53 -13.28 8.82 -2.21
CA PHE A 53 -12.75 7.47 -2.37
C PHE A 53 -11.24 7.40 -2.10
N VAL A 54 -10.48 8.43 -2.47
CA VAL A 54 -9.05 8.53 -2.10
C VAL A 54 -8.90 8.67 -0.58
N ALA A 55 -9.76 9.45 0.08
CA ALA A 55 -9.74 9.54 1.55
C ALA A 55 -10.08 8.20 2.23
N VAL A 56 -11.04 7.43 1.69
CA VAL A 56 -11.35 6.08 2.17
C VAL A 56 -10.15 5.14 2.02
N ASN A 57 -9.41 5.23 0.89
CA ASN A 57 -8.18 4.47 0.74
C ASN A 57 -7.16 4.80 1.83
N GLN A 58 -6.98 6.07 2.16
CA GLN A 58 -6.09 6.48 3.25
C GLN A 58 -6.56 5.96 4.62
N LEU A 59 -7.86 6.02 4.89
CA LEU A 59 -8.45 5.46 6.11
C LEU A 59 -8.19 3.95 6.23
N THR A 60 -8.31 3.21 5.13
CA THR A 60 -8.05 1.76 5.11
C THR A 60 -6.59 1.45 5.47
N ILE A 61 -5.63 2.27 5.03
CA ILE A 61 -4.22 2.12 5.41
C ILE A 61 -4.06 2.27 6.94
N VAL A 62 -4.65 3.30 7.53
CA VAL A 62 -4.58 3.55 8.98
C VAL A 62 -5.21 2.40 9.77
N ILE A 63 -6.38 1.92 9.35
CA ILE A 63 -7.05 0.76 9.96
C ILE A 63 -6.15 -0.49 9.85
N GLY A 64 -5.51 -0.69 8.70
CA GLY A 64 -4.57 -1.80 8.51
C GLY A 64 -3.38 -1.76 9.45
N VAL A 65 -2.79 -0.59 9.67
CA VAL A 65 -1.70 -0.40 10.64
C VAL A 65 -2.17 -0.74 12.06
N LEU A 66 -3.34 -0.23 12.47
CA LEU A 66 -3.91 -0.53 13.78
C LEU A 66 -4.18 -2.03 13.96
N ALA A 67 -4.79 -2.66 12.96
CA ALA A 67 -5.07 -4.10 13.00
C ALA A 67 -3.77 -4.92 13.11
N ALA A 68 -2.73 -4.55 12.39
CA ALA A 68 -1.42 -5.21 12.49
C ALA A 68 -0.83 -5.10 13.90
N GLN A 69 -0.92 -3.93 14.54
CA GLN A 69 -0.45 -3.74 15.92
C GLN A 69 -1.23 -4.60 16.91
N LEU A 70 -2.55 -4.66 16.78
CA LEU A 70 -3.39 -5.50 17.64
C LEU A 70 -3.08 -7.00 17.46
N ILE A 71 -2.89 -7.46 16.23
CA ILE A 71 -2.52 -8.86 15.95
C ILE A 71 -1.15 -9.17 16.55
N ASN A 72 -0.18 -8.28 16.38
CA ASN A 72 1.15 -8.46 16.96
C ASN A 72 1.09 -8.52 18.50
N LEU A 73 0.27 -7.67 19.13
CA LEU A 73 0.05 -7.71 20.58
C LEU A 73 -0.57 -9.03 21.03
N MET A 74 -1.50 -9.61 20.26
CA MET A 74 -2.13 -10.89 20.58
C MET A 74 -1.17 -12.09 20.41
N ILE A 75 -0.18 -11.97 19.53
CA ILE A 75 0.81 -13.03 19.28
C ILE A 75 1.98 -12.93 20.27
N ALA A 76 2.35 -11.72 20.68
CA ALA A 76 3.45 -11.47 21.59
C ALA A 76 3.14 -12.03 22.99
N GLU A 77 4.10 -12.72 23.59
CA GLU A 77 4.07 -13.08 25.00
C GLU A 77 4.79 -12.04 25.84
N PRO A 78 4.30 -11.73 27.05
CA PRO A 78 4.96 -10.80 27.95
C PRO A 78 6.38 -11.28 28.29
N VAL A 79 7.35 -10.37 28.23
CA VAL A 79 8.74 -10.64 28.64
C VAL A 79 8.92 -10.09 30.06
N GLU A 80 9.53 -10.87 30.95
CA GLU A 80 9.78 -10.46 32.33
C GLU A 80 10.67 -9.21 32.39
N PRO A 81 10.35 -8.24 33.28
CA PRO A 81 11.19 -7.06 33.47
C PRO A 81 12.59 -7.46 33.93
N GLY A 82 13.62 -7.08 33.18
CA GLY A 82 15.01 -7.42 33.47
C GLY A 82 15.53 -8.71 32.83
N ALA A 83 14.76 -9.32 31.90
CA ALA A 83 15.23 -10.45 31.12
C ALA A 83 16.52 -10.11 30.36
N THR A 84 17.49 -11.03 30.38
CA THR A 84 18.72 -10.87 29.60
C THR A 84 18.42 -11.08 28.10
N GLN A 85 19.29 -10.56 27.26
CA GLN A 85 19.15 -10.71 25.80
C GLN A 85 19.07 -12.19 25.37
N GLN A 86 19.79 -13.06 26.06
CA GLN A 86 19.71 -14.51 25.81
C GLN A 86 18.34 -15.10 26.15
N MET A 87 17.73 -14.67 27.26
CA MET A 87 16.38 -15.09 27.63
C MET A 87 15.33 -14.64 26.63
N ILE A 88 15.50 -13.44 26.04
CA ILE A 88 14.61 -12.92 25.00
C ILE A 88 14.76 -13.74 23.71
N VAL A 89 15.99 -14.09 23.31
CA VAL A 89 16.26 -14.92 22.13
C VAL A 89 15.67 -16.32 22.30
N ASP A 90 15.75 -16.90 23.51
CA ASP A 90 15.25 -18.24 23.79
C ASP A 90 13.74 -18.27 24.08
N SER A 91 13.10 -17.10 24.25
CA SER A 91 11.66 -16.97 24.47
C SER A 91 10.83 -17.33 23.23
N TRP A 92 9.52 -17.55 23.44
CA TRP A 92 8.56 -17.70 22.35
C TRP A 92 8.68 -16.58 21.32
N ASN A 93 8.77 -15.34 21.74
CA ASN A 93 8.87 -14.17 20.85
C ASN A 93 10.13 -14.24 19.98
N GLY A 94 11.26 -14.66 20.52
CA GLY A 94 12.53 -14.79 19.80
C GLY A 94 12.61 -16.00 18.88
N GLN A 95 11.92 -17.09 19.20
CA GLN A 95 11.99 -18.34 18.43
C GLN A 95 10.88 -18.44 17.38
N MET A 96 9.64 -18.23 17.77
CA MET A 96 8.47 -18.48 16.93
C MET A 96 7.55 -17.26 16.78
N GLY A 97 7.42 -16.42 17.80
CA GLY A 97 6.46 -15.31 17.82
C GLY A 97 6.62 -14.36 16.62
N TRP A 98 7.85 -13.95 16.31
CA TRP A 98 8.12 -13.09 15.17
C TRP A 98 7.72 -13.72 13.83
N ARG A 99 7.86 -15.06 13.69
CA ARG A 99 7.45 -15.78 12.47
C ARG A 99 5.94 -15.74 12.30
N TRP A 100 5.19 -15.90 13.40
CA TRP A 100 3.74 -15.79 13.39
C TRP A 100 3.25 -14.38 13.11
N MET A 101 3.94 -13.36 13.63
CA MET A 101 3.63 -11.94 13.34
C MET A 101 3.75 -11.65 11.84
N PHE A 102 4.85 -12.05 11.19
CA PHE A 102 5.02 -11.91 9.76
C PHE A 102 4.11 -12.85 8.96
N GLY A 103 3.87 -14.06 9.45
CA GLY A 103 2.96 -15.02 8.83
C GLY A 103 1.50 -14.55 8.84
N ALA A 104 1.09 -13.78 9.84
CA ALA A 104 -0.26 -13.20 9.91
C ALA A 104 -0.56 -12.25 8.74
N GLU A 105 0.46 -11.60 8.16
CA GLU A 105 0.32 -10.80 6.94
C GLU A 105 -0.20 -11.62 5.74
N LEU A 106 -0.04 -12.93 5.76
CA LEU A 106 -0.46 -13.81 4.67
C LEU A 106 -1.99 -13.81 4.52
N VAL A 107 -2.74 -13.71 5.61
CA VAL A 107 -4.21 -13.71 5.58
C VAL A 107 -4.77 -12.54 4.76
N PRO A 108 -4.48 -11.27 5.09
CA PRO A 108 -4.94 -10.15 4.28
C PRO A 108 -4.32 -10.13 2.88
N ALA A 109 -3.07 -10.61 2.71
CA ALA A 109 -2.42 -10.68 1.41
C ALA A 109 -3.11 -11.67 0.46
N LEU A 110 -3.53 -12.84 0.96
CA LEU A 110 -4.31 -13.81 0.20
C LEU A 110 -5.74 -13.31 -0.08
N ALA A 111 -6.40 -12.70 0.91
CA ALA A 111 -7.70 -12.09 0.71
C ALA A 111 -7.64 -11.01 -0.39
N PHE A 112 -6.64 -10.13 -0.35
CA PHE A 112 -6.41 -9.13 -1.38
C PHE A 112 -6.16 -9.77 -2.75
N LEU A 113 -5.34 -10.82 -2.82
CA LEU A 113 -5.06 -11.55 -4.06
C LEU A 113 -6.34 -12.12 -4.67
N VAL A 114 -7.20 -12.75 -3.86
CA VAL A 114 -8.49 -13.30 -4.31
C VAL A 114 -9.43 -12.19 -4.78
N LEU A 115 -9.56 -11.12 -4.01
CA LEU A 115 -10.43 -10.00 -4.35
C LEU A 115 -10.02 -9.31 -5.65
N MET A 116 -8.71 -9.25 -5.96
CA MET A 116 -8.21 -8.66 -7.21
C MET A 116 -8.70 -9.36 -8.47
N PHE A 117 -9.09 -10.65 -8.41
CA PHE A 117 -9.69 -11.33 -9.56
C PHE A 117 -11.13 -10.84 -9.88
N PHE A 118 -11.80 -10.20 -8.91
CA PHE A 118 -13.14 -9.65 -9.08
C PHE A 118 -13.15 -8.18 -9.46
N VAL A 119 -12.01 -7.51 -9.34
CA VAL A 119 -11.87 -6.08 -9.68
C VAL A 119 -11.79 -5.94 -11.21
N PRO A 120 -12.64 -5.11 -11.84
CA PRO A 120 -12.60 -4.87 -13.28
C PRO A 120 -11.30 -4.16 -13.68
N GLU A 121 -10.88 -4.37 -14.91
CA GLU A 121 -9.75 -3.64 -15.49
C GLU A 121 -10.08 -2.14 -15.62
N SER A 122 -9.04 -1.29 -15.56
CA SER A 122 -9.22 0.15 -15.73
C SER A 122 -9.88 0.49 -17.08
N PRO A 123 -10.96 1.28 -17.09
CA PRO A 123 -11.61 1.72 -18.35
C PRO A 123 -10.65 2.44 -19.28
N ARG A 124 -9.76 3.28 -18.72
CA ARG A 124 -8.76 4.01 -19.50
C ARG A 124 -7.74 3.07 -20.17
N TRP A 125 -7.28 2.05 -19.44
CA TRP A 125 -6.40 1.04 -20.00
C TRP A 125 -7.10 0.22 -21.09
N LEU A 126 -8.37 -0.17 -20.87
CA LEU A 126 -9.16 -0.92 -21.85
C LEU A 126 -9.35 -0.13 -23.16
N MET A 127 -9.63 1.17 -23.07
CA MET A 127 -9.72 2.05 -24.23
C MET A 127 -8.39 2.11 -25.00
N LYS A 128 -7.27 2.28 -24.27
CA LYS A 128 -5.91 2.29 -24.86
C LYS A 128 -5.54 0.95 -25.49
N ALA A 129 -6.05 -0.16 -24.95
CA ALA A 129 -5.85 -1.51 -25.48
C ALA A 129 -6.81 -1.88 -26.63
N GLY A 130 -7.64 -0.93 -27.11
CA GLY A 130 -8.59 -1.15 -28.22
C GLY A 130 -9.78 -2.04 -27.84
N LYS A 131 -10.20 -2.05 -26.57
CA LYS A 131 -11.31 -2.86 -26.04
C LYS A 131 -12.45 -1.98 -25.49
N PRO A 132 -13.09 -1.10 -26.31
CA PRO A 132 -14.08 -0.14 -25.84
C PRO A 132 -15.32 -0.79 -25.21
N GLU A 133 -15.77 -1.94 -25.73
CA GLU A 133 -16.93 -2.66 -25.20
C GLU A 133 -16.71 -3.13 -23.75
N ARG A 134 -15.50 -3.60 -23.43
CA ARG A 134 -15.13 -3.98 -22.06
C ARG A 134 -15.01 -2.77 -21.14
N ALA A 135 -14.50 -1.66 -21.67
CA ALA A 135 -14.45 -0.40 -20.92
C ALA A 135 -15.86 0.10 -20.59
N ARG A 136 -16.79 0.00 -21.53
CA ARG A 136 -18.20 0.33 -21.32
C ARG A 136 -18.82 -0.56 -20.25
N ALA A 137 -18.68 -1.88 -20.34
CA ALA A 137 -19.21 -2.81 -19.36
C ALA A 137 -18.64 -2.59 -17.95
N ALA A 138 -17.36 -2.20 -17.82
CA ALA A 138 -16.76 -1.85 -16.55
C ALA A 138 -17.37 -0.57 -15.95
N LEU A 139 -17.63 0.45 -16.76
CA LEU A 139 -18.25 1.70 -16.34
C LEU A 139 -19.73 1.55 -16.00
N GLU A 140 -20.47 0.69 -16.70
CA GLU A 140 -21.88 0.40 -16.43
C GLU A 140 -22.09 -0.33 -15.08
N ARG A 141 -21.07 -1.03 -14.56
CA ARG A 141 -21.09 -1.60 -13.20
C ARG A 141 -21.00 -0.52 -12.10
N ILE A 142 -20.52 0.67 -12.44
CA ILE A 142 -20.26 1.76 -11.49
C ILE A 142 -21.35 2.82 -11.57
N GLY A 143 -21.92 3.01 -12.77
CA GLY A 143 -22.91 4.05 -13.02
C GLY A 143 -23.93 3.64 -14.06
N SER A 144 -24.70 4.64 -14.56
CA SER A 144 -25.66 4.44 -15.64
C SER A 144 -24.99 4.30 -17.02
N ALA A 145 -25.73 3.82 -18.02
CA ALA A 145 -25.26 3.77 -19.39
C ALA A 145 -24.85 5.17 -19.92
N ASP A 146 -25.62 6.22 -19.58
CA ASP A 146 -25.29 7.60 -19.93
C ASP A 146 -23.99 8.07 -19.29
N TYR A 147 -23.73 7.65 -18.06
CA TYR A 147 -22.46 7.91 -17.39
C TYR A 147 -21.30 7.22 -18.13
N ALA A 148 -21.46 5.95 -18.49
CA ALA A 148 -20.45 5.19 -19.23
C ALA A 148 -20.11 5.86 -20.56
N ASP A 149 -21.12 6.26 -21.36
CA ASP A 149 -20.92 6.92 -22.65
C ASP A 149 -20.26 8.28 -22.54
N ARG A 150 -20.54 9.03 -21.47
CA ARG A 150 -19.89 10.32 -21.20
C ARG A 150 -18.41 10.14 -20.87
N ILE A 151 -18.09 9.20 -19.96
CA ILE A 151 -16.71 8.95 -19.56
C ILE A 151 -15.88 8.34 -20.68
N LEU A 152 -16.45 7.45 -21.49
CA LEU A 152 -15.75 6.92 -22.67
C LEU A 152 -15.37 8.01 -23.66
N ARG A 153 -16.25 8.97 -23.93
CA ARG A 153 -15.94 10.12 -24.80
C ARG A 153 -14.84 11.00 -24.22
N GLU A 154 -14.86 11.24 -22.91
CA GLU A 154 -13.82 12.01 -22.21
C GLU A 154 -12.45 11.29 -22.29
N ILE A 155 -12.43 9.97 -22.06
CA ILE A 155 -11.22 9.15 -22.18
C ILE A 155 -10.70 9.17 -23.62
N ALA A 156 -11.56 8.97 -24.61
CA ALA A 156 -11.17 8.99 -26.03
C ALA A 156 -10.53 10.33 -26.42
N HIS A 157 -11.16 11.46 -26.06
CA HIS A 157 -10.62 12.78 -26.32
C HIS A 157 -9.27 13.04 -25.62
N THR A 158 -9.09 12.47 -24.42
CA THR A 158 -7.82 12.59 -23.70
C THR A 158 -6.72 11.74 -24.36
N LEU A 159 -7.07 10.53 -24.82
CA LEU A 159 -6.13 9.63 -25.49
C LEU A 159 -5.69 10.14 -26.86
N GLU A 160 -6.57 10.82 -27.61
CA GLU A 160 -6.21 11.47 -28.87
C GLU A 160 -5.16 12.58 -28.69
N LYS A 161 -5.27 13.32 -27.58
CA LYS A 161 -4.27 14.35 -27.22
C LYS A 161 -2.96 13.76 -26.69
N ASP A 162 -3.01 12.59 -26.07
CA ASP A 162 -1.85 11.88 -25.47
C ASP A 162 -0.99 11.11 -26.51
N ASN A 163 -1.27 11.22 -27.80
CA ASN A 163 -0.51 10.55 -28.87
C ASN A 163 0.94 11.06 -29.00
N ASN A 164 1.33 12.06 -28.23
CA ASN A 164 2.71 12.46 -28.06
C ASN A 164 3.36 11.57 -26.99
N LYS A 165 4.35 10.77 -27.40
CA LYS A 165 5.23 10.02 -26.46
C LYS A 165 5.72 10.97 -25.38
N VAL A 166 5.20 10.82 -24.18
CA VAL A 166 5.67 11.59 -23.02
C VAL A 166 7.14 11.25 -22.81
N SER A 167 8.03 12.15 -23.20
CA SER A 167 9.44 12.03 -22.89
C SER A 167 9.66 12.39 -21.43
N TYR A 168 10.45 11.60 -20.69
CA TYR A 168 10.87 11.98 -19.33
C TYR A 168 11.50 13.38 -19.27
N GLY A 169 12.10 13.84 -20.38
CA GLY A 169 12.56 15.23 -20.52
C GLY A 169 11.47 16.28 -20.39
N ALA A 170 10.21 15.95 -20.64
CA ALA A 170 9.09 16.87 -20.45
C ALA A 170 8.85 17.23 -18.97
N LEU A 171 9.27 16.38 -18.03
CA LEU A 171 9.24 16.68 -16.59
C LEU A 171 10.20 17.82 -16.20
N LEU A 172 11.24 18.03 -16.99
CA LEU A 172 12.22 19.10 -16.79
C LEU A 172 11.88 20.38 -17.56
N ALA A 173 10.76 20.39 -18.31
CA ALA A 173 10.28 21.59 -18.99
C ALA A 173 10.05 22.74 -17.99
N PRO A 174 10.37 24.01 -18.36
CA PRO A 174 10.28 25.15 -17.44
C PRO A 174 8.94 25.31 -16.75
N GLN A 175 7.85 24.87 -17.40
CA GLN A 175 6.48 24.95 -16.89
C GLN A 175 6.15 23.85 -15.87
N VAL A 176 6.79 22.68 -15.97
CA VAL A 176 6.52 21.48 -15.13
C VAL A 176 7.53 21.37 -13.98
N LYS A 177 8.76 21.81 -14.21
CA LYS A 177 9.87 21.75 -13.26
C LYS A 177 9.52 22.28 -11.86
N PRO A 178 8.86 23.46 -11.69
CA PRO A 178 8.52 23.94 -10.34
C PRO A 178 7.56 23.00 -9.61
N ILE A 179 6.60 22.40 -10.32
CA ILE A 179 5.63 21.46 -9.72
C ILE A 179 6.34 20.19 -9.27
N VAL A 180 7.27 19.66 -10.07
CA VAL A 180 8.10 18.50 -9.72
C VAL A 180 8.95 18.80 -8.49
N ILE A 181 9.58 19.97 -8.43
CA ILE A 181 10.40 20.38 -7.27
C ILE A 181 9.53 20.45 -6.01
N ILE A 182 8.36 21.09 -6.07
CA ILE A 182 7.43 21.18 -4.94
C ILE A 182 7.02 19.78 -4.49
N GLY A 183 6.68 18.88 -5.43
CA GLY A 183 6.33 17.50 -5.11
C GLY A 183 7.48 16.75 -4.42
N MET A 184 8.71 16.92 -4.88
CA MET A 184 9.91 16.32 -4.25
C MET A 184 10.14 16.88 -2.85
N VAL A 185 10.06 18.19 -2.67
CA VAL A 185 10.21 18.84 -1.35
C VAL A 185 9.16 18.34 -0.38
N LEU A 186 7.89 18.27 -0.79
CA LEU A 186 6.81 17.73 0.05
C LEU A 186 7.05 16.26 0.42
N ALA A 187 7.53 15.44 -0.51
CA ALA A 187 7.84 14.03 -0.24
C ALA A 187 8.99 13.90 0.79
N ILE A 188 10.02 14.74 0.69
CA ILE A 188 11.12 14.78 1.66
C ILE A 188 10.59 15.19 3.04
N PHE A 189 9.81 16.27 3.12
CA PHE A 189 9.25 16.73 4.39
C PHE A 189 8.31 15.69 5.02
N GLN A 190 7.52 14.98 4.22
CA GLN A 190 6.66 13.90 4.69
C GLN A 190 7.46 12.82 5.43
N GLN A 191 8.63 12.46 4.92
CA GLN A 191 9.49 11.47 5.59
C GLN A 191 10.19 12.06 6.83
N TRP A 192 10.56 13.33 6.79
CA TRP A 192 11.20 14.01 7.93
C TRP A 192 10.24 14.34 9.08
N CYS A 193 8.93 14.32 8.86
CA CYS A 193 7.94 14.46 9.94
C CYS A 193 8.03 13.37 11.00
N GLY A 194 8.82 12.31 10.79
CA GLY A 194 9.10 11.29 11.78
C GLY A 194 7.95 10.35 12.11
N ILE A 195 6.85 10.36 11.33
CA ILE A 195 5.69 9.51 11.58
C ILE A 195 6.07 8.02 11.60
N ASN A 196 6.97 7.60 10.71
CA ASN A 196 7.46 6.22 10.66
C ASN A 196 8.28 5.86 11.90
N VAL A 197 9.01 6.82 12.47
CA VAL A 197 9.75 6.63 13.74
C VAL A 197 8.77 6.40 14.87
N ILE A 198 7.71 7.21 14.98
CA ILE A 198 6.67 7.03 16.00
C ILE A 198 6.02 5.65 15.91
N PHE A 199 5.66 5.19 14.71
CA PHE A 199 5.06 3.87 14.55
C PHE A 199 6.01 2.71 14.85
N ASN A 200 7.29 2.82 14.47
CA ASN A 200 8.25 1.74 14.66
C ASN A 200 8.81 1.68 16.10
N TYR A 201 8.89 2.80 16.78
CA TYR A 201 9.45 2.93 18.13
C TYR A 201 8.40 3.36 19.16
N ALA A 202 7.11 3.19 18.87
CA ALA A 202 6.03 3.58 19.75
C ALA A 202 6.20 3.04 21.17
N GLN A 203 6.54 1.76 21.29
CA GLN A 203 6.75 1.10 22.58
C GLN A 203 7.87 1.76 23.40
N GLU A 204 9.02 2.04 22.78
CA GLU A 204 10.16 2.66 23.45
C GLU A 204 9.86 4.12 23.83
N ILE A 205 9.14 4.84 22.96
CA ILE A 205 8.73 6.23 23.21
C ILE A 205 7.77 6.29 24.41
N PHE A 206 6.77 5.40 24.47
CA PHE A 206 5.82 5.37 25.59
C PHE A 206 6.47 4.90 26.88
N ALA A 207 7.37 3.91 26.83
CA ALA A 207 8.13 3.48 27.99
C ALA A 207 9.02 4.60 28.53
N SER A 208 9.70 5.36 27.67
CA SER A 208 10.51 6.51 28.08
C SER A 208 9.69 7.68 28.63
N ALA A 209 8.41 7.78 28.24
CA ALA A 209 7.46 8.76 28.78
C ALA A 209 6.82 8.31 30.12
N GLY A 210 7.21 7.15 30.64
CA GLY A 210 6.71 6.63 31.92
C GLY A 210 5.40 5.83 31.81
N PHE A 211 4.96 5.50 30.60
CA PHE A 211 3.83 4.58 30.39
C PHE A 211 4.36 3.16 30.31
N ASP A 212 4.11 2.38 31.36
CA ASP A 212 4.44 0.95 31.36
C ASP A 212 3.34 0.21 30.57
N ILE A 213 3.72 -0.44 29.47
CA ILE A 213 2.77 -1.13 28.57
C ILE A 213 2.23 -2.42 29.23
N ASN A 214 2.78 -2.79 30.37
CA ASN A 214 2.39 -3.97 31.14
C ASN A 214 1.46 -3.66 32.34
N SER A 215 0.95 -2.45 32.46
CA SER A 215 0.01 -2.05 33.53
C SER A 215 -1.41 -1.87 33.00
#